data_d1c911fb45742ec63aa3dd3ce05773f1
#
_entry.id   d1c911fb45742ec63aa3dd3ce05773f1
#
_cell.length_a   1.000
_cell.length_b   1.000
_cell.length_c   1.000
_cell.angle_alpha   90.00
_cell.angle_beta   90.00
_cell.angle_gamma   90.00
#
_symmetry.space_group_name_H-M   'P 1'
#
loop_
_entity.id
_entity.type
_entity.pdbx_description
1 polymer ?
#
loop_
_entity_poly.entity_id
_entity_poly.type
_entity_poly.pdbx_seq_one_letter_code
_entity_poly.pdbx_strand_id
1 'polypeptide(L)'
;VPLMEQHRYLDLVKIILATRETIPLERPIHLFGCGHPMLFPMCIALGADLFDSAAYALFARDGRLLTPDGTVRIDELVEWPIASRTLHSHTPEEVRKMGKKERTDLLARFNLEITQAELARCRQAIRTGTLWALVEQRSHSSPELREAFLHITEVISKGSLSENIVGQRMIEASAPIRSGSVKWSEKADHRPHLIHARGLIDERWCPPPFDWTGKPMNNPKLLLISGGVPPWRDSVRGDVIRSLRRDPQCIPVILMKAGRLPFDLEDWSPLCHIQSVSFEPDMSSDLMDGALTEYLDVKGSSLEEASSDKDDDAIRTWLERSQISAKCSVLLGMERNKAWEWLEGMTVQRSSTGRIKNVFDADGVHVLSPRLNDGGLSLTTSGAIALHALDAGLPEVV
;
A
#
# COMPACT_ATOMS: atom_id res chain seq x y z
N VAL A 1 28.97 -8.72 2.09
CA VAL A 1 29.28 -10.16 1.96
C VAL A 1 29.23 -10.88 3.31
N PRO A 2 29.92 -10.48 4.40
CA PRO A 2 29.86 -11.21 5.68
C PRO A 2 28.44 -11.36 6.24
N LEU A 3 27.57 -10.36 6.11
CA LEU A 3 26.17 -10.43 6.57
C LEU A 3 25.37 -11.55 5.88
N MET A 4 25.66 -11.79 4.58
CA MET A 4 25.00 -12.84 3.81
C MET A 4 25.50 -14.23 4.22
N GLU A 5 26.81 -14.38 4.37
CA GLU A 5 27.46 -15.64 4.73
C GLU A 5 27.11 -16.11 6.16
N GLN A 6 26.84 -15.16 7.05
CA GLN A 6 26.50 -15.39 8.46
C GLN A 6 24.99 -15.31 8.74
N HIS A 7 24.16 -15.16 7.72
CA HIS A 7 22.69 -15.03 7.80
C HIS A 7 22.23 -13.88 8.74
N ARG A 8 23.02 -12.80 8.83
CA ARG A 8 22.78 -11.63 9.69
C ARG A 8 21.77 -10.67 9.04
N TYR A 9 20.58 -11.15 8.75
CA TYR A 9 19.57 -10.36 7.99
C TYR A 9 18.96 -9.24 8.82
N LEU A 10 18.87 -9.41 10.15
CA LEU A 10 18.46 -8.35 11.06
C LEU A 10 19.44 -7.16 11.00
N ASP A 11 20.74 -7.42 10.98
CA ASP A 11 21.74 -6.35 10.87
C ASP A 11 21.69 -5.69 9.49
N LEU A 12 21.44 -6.45 8.43
CA LEU A 12 21.21 -5.90 7.10
C LEU A 12 20.02 -4.91 7.10
N VAL A 13 18.90 -5.28 7.71
CA VAL A 13 17.74 -4.41 7.85
C VAL A 13 18.09 -3.14 8.61
N LYS A 14 18.74 -3.25 9.76
CA LYS A 14 19.17 -2.09 10.57
C LYS A 14 20.07 -1.13 9.78
N ILE A 15 21.00 -1.67 8.99
CA ILE A 15 21.90 -0.87 8.16
C ILE A 15 21.12 -0.14 7.06
N ILE A 16 20.19 -0.81 6.38
CA ILE A 16 19.38 -0.17 5.35
C ILE A 16 18.53 0.95 5.96
N LEU A 17 17.88 0.71 7.10
CA LEU A 17 17.08 1.71 7.80
C LEU A 17 17.93 2.93 8.19
N ALA A 18 19.07 2.73 8.85
CA ALA A 18 19.99 3.81 9.24
C ALA A 18 20.52 4.57 8.01
N THR A 19 20.76 3.88 6.90
CA THR A 19 21.19 4.52 5.65
C THR A 19 20.09 5.42 5.11
N ARG A 20 18.84 4.95 5.12
CA ARG A 20 17.68 5.74 4.65
C ARG A 20 17.36 6.95 5.52
N GLU A 21 17.70 6.92 6.81
CA GLU A 21 17.59 8.09 7.68
C GLU A 21 18.46 9.27 7.24
N THR A 22 19.59 8.97 6.60
CA THR A 22 20.60 9.97 6.23
C THR A 22 20.58 10.34 4.75
N ILE A 23 20.07 9.46 3.89
CA ILE A 23 20.07 9.67 2.43
C ILE A 23 18.65 10.04 1.95
N PRO A 24 18.50 11.15 1.19
CA PRO A 24 17.23 11.51 0.57
C PRO A 24 16.64 10.37 -0.29
N LEU A 25 15.31 10.25 -0.32
CA LEU A 25 14.64 9.14 -1.01
C LEU A 25 14.87 9.11 -2.52
N GLU A 26 15.11 10.26 -3.13
CA GLU A 26 15.44 10.39 -4.55
C GLU A 26 16.83 9.86 -4.91
N ARG A 27 17.68 9.56 -3.91
CA ARG A 27 18.98 8.95 -4.13
C ARG A 27 18.87 7.44 -4.12
N PRO A 28 19.31 6.76 -5.18
CA PRO A 28 19.28 5.31 -5.23
C PRO A 28 20.28 4.70 -4.24
N ILE A 29 19.87 3.59 -3.60
CA ILE A 29 20.76 2.76 -2.77
C ILE A 29 21.14 1.51 -3.54
N HIS A 30 22.44 1.29 -3.66
CA HIS A 30 23.02 0.08 -4.21
C HIS A 30 23.52 -0.84 -3.09
N LEU A 31 22.94 -2.03 -2.98
CA LEU A 31 23.38 -3.05 -2.04
C LEU A 31 24.45 -3.95 -2.67
N PHE A 32 25.71 -3.61 -2.41
CA PHE A 32 26.85 -4.37 -2.90
C PHE A 32 26.94 -5.76 -2.25
N GLY A 33 27.01 -6.81 -3.08
CA GLY A 33 27.15 -8.19 -2.62
C GLY A 33 25.86 -8.83 -2.08
N CYS A 34 24.71 -8.19 -2.20
CA CYS A 34 23.41 -8.74 -1.83
C CYS A 34 22.74 -9.39 -3.06
N GLY A 35 22.98 -10.68 -3.26
CA GLY A 35 22.53 -11.36 -4.50
C GLY A 35 21.66 -12.59 -4.29
N HIS A 36 21.18 -12.85 -3.08
CA HIS A 36 20.28 -13.98 -2.85
C HIS A 36 18.82 -13.54 -3.10
N PRO A 37 18.08 -14.22 -4.01
CA PRO A 37 16.71 -13.85 -4.40
C PRO A 37 15.74 -13.67 -3.23
N MET A 38 15.81 -14.50 -2.19
CA MET A 38 14.92 -14.44 -1.04
C MET A 38 14.98 -13.11 -0.26
N LEU A 39 16.07 -12.33 -0.40
CA LEU A 39 16.28 -11.06 0.28
C LEU A 39 15.74 -9.86 -0.49
N PHE A 40 15.58 -9.98 -1.81
CA PHE A 40 15.20 -8.84 -2.65
C PHE A 40 13.90 -8.17 -2.23
N PRO A 41 12.80 -8.90 -1.96
CA PRO A 41 11.56 -8.23 -1.57
C PRO A 41 11.73 -7.35 -0.33
N MET A 42 12.41 -7.84 0.70
CA MET A 42 12.66 -7.11 1.94
C MET A 42 13.56 -5.90 1.72
N CYS A 43 14.68 -6.07 1.05
CA CYS A 43 15.60 -4.97 0.76
C CYS A 43 14.95 -3.88 -0.09
N ILE A 44 14.18 -4.26 -1.11
CA ILE A 44 13.44 -3.34 -1.99
C ILE A 44 12.36 -2.60 -1.21
N ALA A 45 11.61 -3.28 -0.34
CA ALA A 45 10.59 -2.66 0.50
C ALA A 45 11.18 -1.62 1.48
N LEU A 46 12.45 -1.80 1.85
CA LEU A 46 13.22 -0.86 2.66
C LEU A 46 13.97 0.20 1.83
N GLY A 47 13.75 0.23 0.52
CA GLY A 47 14.25 1.28 -0.35
C GLY A 47 15.59 1.01 -1.02
N ALA A 48 16.04 -0.24 -1.12
CA ALA A 48 17.16 -0.59 -1.98
C ALA A 48 16.71 -0.63 -3.46
N ASP A 49 17.51 -0.05 -4.35
CA ASP A 49 17.18 0.12 -5.77
C ASP A 49 18.01 -0.79 -6.67
N LEU A 50 19.28 -0.98 -6.32
CA LEU A 50 20.25 -1.68 -7.14
C LEU A 50 20.93 -2.80 -6.35
N PHE A 51 21.22 -3.89 -7.04
CA PHE A 51 21.89 -5.06 -6.50
C PHE A 51 23.01 -5.50 -7.43
N ASP A 52 24.11 -5.91 -6.85
CA ASP A 52 25.12 -6.67 -7.57
C ASP A 52 25.58 -7.86 -6.74
N SER A 53 25.94 -8.93 -7.39
CA SER A 53 26.53 -10.07 -6.69
C SER A 53 27.09 -11.11 -7.65
N ALA A 54 28.19 -11.71 -7.26
CA ALA A 54 28.72 -12.93 -7.87
C ALA A 54 28.04 -14.22 -7.33
N ALA A 55 27.01 -14.10 -6.48
CA ALA A 55 26.36 -15.24 -5.83
C ALA A 55 25.90 -16.28 -6.84
N TYR A 56 25.32 -15.88 -7.96
CA TYR A 56 24.86 -16.81 -9.01
C TYR A 56 25.97 -17.78 -9.49
N ALA A 57 27.20 -17.30 -9.62
CA ALA A 57 28.33 -18.10 -10.05
C ALA A 57 29.00 -18.85 -8.90
N LEU A 58 29.14 -18.22 -7.73
CA LEU A 58 29.74 -18.83 -6.54
C LEU A 58 28.94 -20.04 -6.08
N PHE A 59 27.61 -19.90 -5.97
CA PHE A 59 26.73 -20.99 -5.58
C PHE A 59 26.73 -22.12 -6.64
N ALA A 60 26.79 -21.79 -7.92
CA ALA A 60 26.88 -22.78 -8.99
C ALA A 60 28.16 -23.63 -8.90
N ARG A 61 29.30 -23.04 -8.55
CA ARG A 61 30.59 -23.75 -8.35
C ARG A 61 30.49 -24.82 -7.26
N ASP A 62 29.68 -24.54 -6.23
CA ASP A 62 29.43 -25.43 -5.10
C ASP A 62 28.26 -26.43 -5.38
N GLY A 63 27.72 -26.46 -6.60
CA GLY A 63 26.57 -27.29 -6.95
C GLY A 63 25.28 -26.86 -6.29
N ARG A 64 25.13 -25.57 -5.93
CA ARG A 64 23.94 -25.00 -5.30
C ARG A 64 23.12 -24.19 -6.30
N LEU A 65 21.80 -24.39 -6.23
CA LEU A 65 20.80 -23.64 -6.98
C LEU A 65 20.17 -22.62 -6.04
N LEU A 66 20.05 -21.39 -6.54
CA LEU A 66 19.29 -20.33 -5.87
C LEU A 66 17.80 -20.52 -6.14
N THR A 67 17.00 -20.36 -5.10
CA THR A 67 15.53 -20.29 -5.20
C THR A 67 15.01 -19.05 -4.47
N PRO A 68 13.76 -18.63 -4.73
CA PRO A 68 13.15 -17.56 -3.95
C PRO A 68 13.02 -17.85 -2.45
N ASP A 69 13.09 -19.13 -2.07
CA ASP A 69 12.89 -19.59 -0.69
C ASP A 69 14.17 -20.12 -0.02
N GLY A 70 15.32 -19.98 -0.69
CA GLY A 70 16.61 -20.43 -0.15
C GLY A 70 17.53 -21.02 -1.21
N THR A 71 18.41 -21.92 -0.78
CA THR A 71 19.33 -22.68 -1.65
C THR A 71 19.06 -24.16 -1.56
N VAL A 72 19.15 -24.86 -2.69
CA VAL A 72 19.10 -26.31 -2.74
C VAL A 72 20.36 -26.89 -3.42
N ARG A 73 20.81 -28.05 -3.01
CA ARG A 73 21.98 -28.70 -3.60
C ARG A 73 21.54 -29.63 -4.74
N ILE A 74 22.26 -29.60 -5.85
CA ILE A 74 21.98 -30.47 -6.99
C ILE A 74 22.01 -31.96 -6.63
N ASP A 75 22.84 -32.32 -5.64
CA ASP A 75 23.00 -33.70 -5.19
C ASP A 75 21.77 -34.25 -4.44
N GLU A 76 20.92 -33.34 -3.90
CA GLU A 76 19.73 -33.66 -3.13
C GLU A 76 18.44 -33.70 -4.01
N LEU A 77 18.52 -33.18 -5.23
CA LEU A 77 17.34 -33.02 -6.09
C LEU A 77 17.01 -34.29 -6.85
N VAL A 78 15.75 -34.70 -6.82
CA VAL A 78 15.14 -35.71 -7.67
C VAL A 78 14.42 -35.07 -8.86
N GLU A 79 13.76 -33.93 -8.60
CA GLU A 79 13.05 -33.13 -9.58
C GLU A 79 13.45 -31.63 -9.43
N TRP A 80 13.19 -30.86 -10.50
CA TRP A 80 13.43 -29.42 -10.43
C TRP A 80 12.36 -28.73 -9.61
N PRO A 81 12.71 -27.98 -8.56
CA PRO A 81 11.73 -27.30 -7.70
C PRO A 81 11.06 -26.10 -8.38
N ILE A 82 11.65 -25.63 -9.50
CA ILE A 82 11.17 -24.45 -10.24
C ILE A 82 11.30 -24.74 -11.74
N ALA A 83 10.24 -24.47 -12.49
CA ALA A 83 10.31 -24.50 -13.95
C ALA A 83 11.28 -23.45 -14.47
N SER A 84 12.23 -23.86 -15.32
CA SER A 84 13.29 -23.00 -15.84
C SER A 84 13.52 -23.31 -17.32
N ARG A 85 13.76 -22.27 -18.09
CA ARG A 85 14.16 -22.44 -19.50
C ARG A 85 15.55 -23.07 -19.62
N THR A 86 16.42 -22.79 -18.67
CA THR A 86 17.80 -23.26 -18.62
C THR A 86 17.86 -24.76 -18.32
N LEU A 87 16.99 -25.28 -17.46
CA LEU A 87 17.05 -26.68 -16.99
C LEU A 87 16.03 -27.61 -17.65
N HIS A 88 15.08 -27.09 -18.43
CA HIS A 88 13.93 -27.86 -18.93
C HIS A 88 14.28 -29.10 -19.77
N SER A 89 15.44 -29.11 -20.39
CA SER A 89 15.91 -30.21 -21.24
C SER A 89 16.75 -31.27 -20.53
N HIS A 90 16.93 -31.10 -19.21
CA HIS A 90 17.77 -31.98 -18.39
C HIS A 90 17.06 -32.41 -17.13
N THR A 91 17.31 -33.63 -16.69
CA THR A 91 16.96 -34.07 -15.33
C THR A 91 18.07 -33.69 -14.33
N PRO A 92 17.81 -33.63 -13.03
CA PRO A 92 18.86 -33.41 -12.02
C PRO A 92 19.96 -34.48 -12.08
N GLU A 93 19.61 -35.72 -12.40
CA GLU A 93 20.57 -36.82 -12.54
C GLU A 93 21.52 -36.62 -13.73
N GLU A 94 21.00 -36.19 -14.88
CA GLU A 94 21.82 -35.86 -16.04
C GLU A 94 22.79 -34.73 -15.75
N VAL A 95 22.32 -33.67 -15.07
CA VAL A 95 23.17 -32.53 -14.69
C VAL A 95 24.27 -32.96 -13.71
N ARG A 96 23.99 -33.86 -12.77
CA ARG A 96 25.03 -34.40 -11.87
C ARG A 96 26.14 -35.16 -12.63
N LYS A 97 25.79 -35.83 -13.72
CA LYS A 97 26.74 -36.58 -14.56
C LYS A 97 27.55 -35.72 -15.51
N MET A 98 27.20 -34.46 -15.72
CA MET A 98 27.92 -33.50 -16.55
C MET A 98 29.34 -33.22 -16.03
N GLY A 99 30.23 -32.84 -16.92
CA GLY A 99 31.55 -32.35 -16.57
C GLY A 99 31.44 -31.11 -15.64
N LYS A 100 32.39 -30.96 -14.69
CA LYS A 100 32.34 -29.90 -13.68
C LYS A 100 32.11 -28.49 -14.28
N LYS A 101 32.80 -28.16 -15.37
CA LYS A 101 32.66 -26.85 -16.03
C LYS A 101 31.27 -26.65 -16.61
N GLU A 102 30.80 -27.62 -17.40
CA GLU A 102 29.48 -27.59 -18.05
C GLU A 102 28.37 -27.48 -17.02
N ARG A 103 28.42 -28.29 -15.96
CA ARG A 103 27.48 -28.24 -14.85
C ARG A 103 27.47 -26.86 -14.17
N THR A 104 28.67 -26.31 -13.86
CA THR A 104 28.79 -25.01 -13.25
C THR A 104 28.20 -23.90 -14.13
N ASP A 105 28.47 -23.93 -15.44
CA ASP A 105 27.95 -22.92 -16.37
C ASP A 105 26.43 -23.02 -16.50
N LEU A 106 25.88 -24.24 -16.53
CA LEU A 106 24.43 -24.46 -16.55
C LEU A 106 23.74 -23.95 -15.28
N LEU A 107 24.25 -24.31 -14.10
CA LEU A 107 23.73 -23.87 -12.82
C LEU A 107 23.86 -22.36 -12.62
N ALA A 108 24.94 -21.74 -13.09
CA ALA A 108 25.13 -20.31 -13.04
C ALA A 108 24.09 -19.56 -13.88
N ARG A 109 23.76 -20.05 -15.07
CA ARG A 109 22.68 -19.50 -15.91
C ARG A 109 21.32 -19.62 -15.23
N PHE A 110 21.03 -20.77 -14.65
CA PHE A 110 19.81 -20.98 -13.86
C PHE A 110 19.73 -20.01 -12.70
N ASN A 111 20.79 -19.88 -11.89
CA ASN A 111 20.82 -18.97 -10.76
C ASN A 111 20.60 -17.51 -11.19
N LEU A 112 21.14 -17.11 -12.34
CA LEU A 112 20.90 -15.78 -12.90
C LEU A 112 19.46 -15.62 -13.38
N GLU A 113 18.88 -16.63 -14.01
CA GLU A 113 17.47 -16.65 -14.43
C GLU A 113 16.54 -16.44 -13.23
N ILE A 114 16.76 -17.15 -12.13
CA ILE A 114 15.95 -17.02 -10.90
C ILE A 114 16.14 -15.64 -10.26
N THR A 115 17.37 -15.14 -10.22
CA THR A 115 17.68 -13.79 -9.74
C THR A 115 16.87 -12.72 -10.49
N GLN A 116 16.88 -12.78 -11.82
CA GLN A 116 16.13 -11.85 -12.67
C GLN A 116 14.61 -12.00 -12.53
N ALA A 117 14.13 -13.24 -12.39
CA ALA A 117 12.72 -13.53 -12.19
C ALA A 117 12.19 -12.96 -10.88
N GLU A 118 12.95 -13.05 -9.77
CA GLU A 118 12.53 -12.49 -8.48
C GLU A 118 12.56 -10.96 -8.49
N LEU A 119 13.55 -10.33 -9.12
CA LEU A 119 13.55 -8.88 -9.34
C LEU A 119 12.34 -8.41 -10.17
N ALA A 120 11.97 -9.17 -11.21
CA ALA A 120 10.77 -8.87 -11.99
C ALA A 120 9.48 -9.01 -11.15
N ARG A 121 9.42 -10.04 -10.29
CA ARG A 121 8.32 -10.25 -9.33
C ARG A 121 8.21 -9.07 -8.35
N CYS A 122 9.32 -8.59 -7.81
CA CYS A 122 9.33 -7.42 -6.94
C CYS A 122 8.79 -6.17 -7.65
N ARG A 123 9.25 -5.88 -8.88
CA ARG A 123 8.73 -4.75 -9.66
C ARG A 123 7.23 -4.87 -9.94
N GLN A 124 6.75 -6.07 -10.23
CA GLN A 124 5.32 -6.30 -10.41
C GLN A 124 4.56 -6.13 -9.10
N ALA A 125 5.10 -6.63 -7.98
CA ALA A 125 4.49 -6.50 -6.66
C ALA A 125 4.37 -5.02 -6.21
N ILE A 126 5.34 -4.17 -6.53
CA ILE A 126 5.24 -2.72 -6.33
C ILE A 126 4.07 -2.15 -7.15
N ARG A 127 3.98 -2.52 -8.43
CA ARG A 127 2.91 -2.03 -9.33
C ARG A 127 1.51 -2.46 -8.89
N THR A 128 1.39 -3.62 -8.28
CA THR A 128 0.11 -4.18 -7.81
C THR A 128 -0.17 -3.88 -6.34
N GLY A 129 0.76 -3.23 -5.61
CA GLY A 129 0.61 -2.94 -4.18
C GLY A 129 0.75 -4.18 -3.28
N THR A 130 1.36 -5.26 -3.77
CA THR A 130 1.48 -6.55 -3.05
C THR A 130 2.88 -6.82 -2.50
N LEU A 131 3.78 -5.82 -2.53
CA LEU A 131 5.18 -6.03 -2.14
C LEU A 131 5.30 -6.53 -0.69
N TRP A 132 4.56 -5.94 0.26
CA TRP A 132 4.63 -6.37 1.67
C TRP A 132 4.07 -7.78 1.90
N ALA A 133 3.13 -8.22 1.08
CA ALA A 133 2.69 -9.63 1.09
C ALA A 133 3.81 -10.55 0.59
N LEU A 134 4.55 -10.15 -0.43
CA LEU A 134 5.71 -10.89 -0.93
C LEU A 134 6.85 -10.91 0.09
N VAL A 135 7.12 -9.79 0.77
CA VAL A 135 8.12 -9.71 1.86
C VAL A 135 7.77 -10.70 2.97
N GLU A 136 6.52 -10.69 3.42
CA GLU A 136 6.07 -11.62 4.45
C GLU A 136 6.22 -13.08 4.00
N GLN A 137 5.78 -13.41 2.79
CA GLN A 137 5.94 -14.75 2.23
C GLN A 137 7.40 -15.19 2.26
N ARG A 138 8.32 -14.35 1.81
CA ARG A 138 9.75 -14.66 1.81
C ARG A 138 10.35 -14.73 3.22
N SER A 139 9.79 -13.98 4.16
CA SER A 139 10.28 -13.99 5.55
C SER A 139 10.17 -15.36 6.21
N HIS A 140 9.29 -16.23 5.74
CA HIS A 140 9.15 -17.59 6.24
C HIS A 140 10.22 -18.56 5.72
N SER A 141 11.09 -18.14 4.82
CA SER A 141 12.15 -18.98 4.25
C SER A 141 13.24 -19.35 5.25
N SER A 142 13.49 -18.50 6.27
CA SER A 142 14.41 -18.81 7.35
C SER A 142 14.04 -18.07 8.64
N PRO A 143 14.43 -18.62 9.82
CA PRO A 143 14.21 -17.95 11.10
C PRO A 143 14.80 -16.55 11.16
N GLU A 144 16.02 -16.36 10.65
CA GLU A 144 16.73 -15.10 10.69
C GLU A 144 16.05 -14.04 9.79
N LEU A 145 15.50 -14.48 8.67
CA LEU A 145 14.74 -13.58 7.79
C LEU A 145 13.38 -13.23 8.40
N ARG A 146 12.77 -14.18 9.12
CA ARG A 146 11.54 -13.90 9.87
C ARG A 146 11.77 -12.93 11.02
N GLU A 147 12.85 -13.08 11.78
CA GLU A 147 13.25 -12.14 12.82
C GLU A 147 13.44 -10.73 12.26
N ALA A 148 14.12 -10.61 11.13
CA ALA A 148 14.30 -9.33 10.45
C ALA A 148 12.97 -8.69 10.03
N PHE A 149 12.01 -9.47 9.52
CA PHE A 149 10.68 -8.99 9.18
C PHE A 149 9.90 -8.50 10.42
N LEU A 150 9.92 -9.27 11.50
CA LEU A 150 9.24 -8.90 12.75
C LEU A 150 9.84 -7.62 13.35
N HIS A 151 11.16 -7.43 13.23
CA HIS A 151 11.81 -6.19 13.65
C HIS A 151 11.31 -4.98 12.85
N ILE A 152 11.14 -5.10 11.54
CA ILE A 152 10.56 -4.02 10.72
C ILE A 152 9.15 -3.67 11.22
N THR A 153 8.32 -4.68 11.46
CA THR A 153 6.97 -4.51 12.00
C THR A 153 7.00 -3.76 13.34
N GLU A 154 7.91 -4.14 14.23
CA GLU A 154 8.09 -3.52 15.54
C GLU A 154 8.54 -2.05 15.44
N VAL A 155 9.51 -1.74 14.59
CA VAL A 155 10.00 -0.37 14.37
C VAL A 155 8.87 0.54 13.88
N ILE A 156 8.03 0.04 12.99
CA ILE A 156 6.91 0.83 12.42
C ILE A 156 5.77 1.00 13.43
N SER A 157 5.54 0.01 14.30
CA SER A 157 4.46 0.07 15.31
C SER A 157 4.79 0.89 16.55
N LYS A 158 6.07 1.11 16.86
CA LYS A 158 6.51 1.74 18.12
C LYS A 158 6.64 3.26 18.09
N GLY A 159 6.55 3.90 16.93
CA GLY A 159 6.69 5.34 16.83
C GLY A 159 5.38 6.01 16.49
N SER A 160 5.14 7.25 16.98
CA SER A 160 4.24 8.14 16.29
C SER A 160 4.72 8.28 14.85
N LEU A 161 3.81 8.34 13.88
CA LEU A 161 4.19 8.49 12.47
C LEU A 161 5.01 9.77 12.24
N SER A 162 4.77 10.81 13.04
CA SER A 162 5.53 12.05 13.01
C SER A 162 7.00 11.87 13.43
N GLU A 163 7.30 10.87 14.23
CA GLU A 163 8.67 10.54 14.70
C GLU A 163 9.38 9.56 13.79
N ASN A 164 8.65 8.76 13.01
CA ASN A 164 9.21 7.75 12.11
C ASN A 164 9.08 8.14 10.63
N ILE A 165 9.57 9.33 10.27
CA ILE A 165 9.50 9.90 8.91
C ILE A 165 10.10 8.94 7.86
N VAL A 166 11.15 8.22 8.21
CA VAL A 166 11.85 7.31 7.29
C VAL A 166 11.01 6.09 6.97
N GLY A 167 10.46 5.42 7.99
CA GLY A 167 9.57 4.29 7.81
C GLY A 167 8.33 4.66 7.00
N GLN A 168 7.75 5.82 7.28
CA GLN A 168 6.62 6.37 6.55
C GLN A 168 6.92 6.53 5.05
N ARG A 169 7.98 7.24 4.70
CA ARG A 169 8.37 7.48 3.30
C ARG A 169 8.69 6.20 2.54
N MET A 170 9.31 5.24 3.20
CA MET A 170 9.60 3.94 2.57
C MET A 170 8.35 3.15 2.28
N ILE A 171 7.38 3.14 3.20
CA ILE A 171 6.11 2.44 2.98
C ILE A 171 5.31 3.11 1.87
N GLU A 172 5.24 4.44 1.86
CA GLU A 172 4.60 5.20 0.78
C GLU A 172 5.21 4.88 -0.59
N ALA A 173 6.54 4.74 -0.66
CA ALA A 173 7.23 4.37 -1.90
C ALA A 173 7.00 2.91 -2.31
N SER A 174 6.98 1.98 -1.35
CA SER A 174 6.90 0.54 -1.62
C SER A 174 5.47 -0.01 -1.68
N ALA A 175 4.51 0.67 -1.07
CA ALA A 175 3.10 0.29 -1.04
C ALA A 175 2.21 1.52 -1.30
N PRO A 176 2.26 2.09 -2.50
CA PRO A 176 1.45 3.27 -2.84
C PRO A 176 -0.03 2.94 -2.68
N ILE A 177 -0.77 3.87 -2.11
CA ILE A 177 -2.21 3.77 -1.98
C ILE A 177 -2.84 3.79 -3.36
N ARG A 178 -3.63 2.78 -3.66
CA ARG A 178 -4.34 2.64 -4.94
C ARG A 178 -5.78 2.22 -4.68
N SER A 179 -6.69 2.74 -5.48
CA SER A 179 -8.00 2.12 -5.61
C SER A 179 -7.81 0.76 -6.30
N GLY A 180 -8.38 -0.30 -5.78
CA GLY A 180 -8.27 -1.58 -6.44
C GLY A 180 -8.51 -2.79 -5.55
N SER A 181 -8.72 -3.92 -6.15
CA SER A 181 -9.25 -5.15 -5.56
C SER A 181 -8.14 -6.10 -5.06
N VAL A 182 -7.17 -5.64 -4.29
CA VAL A 182 -6.20 -6.55 -3.68
C VAL A 182 -6.84 -7.21 -2.46
N LYS A 183 -7.13 -8.50 -2.56
CA LYS A 183 -7.66 -9.28 -1.44
C LYS A 183 -6.53 -9.61 -0.46
N TRP A 184 -6.75 -9.31 0.80
CA TRP A 184 -5.86 -9.68 1.89
C TRP A 184 -6.41 -10.90 2.63
N SER A 185 -5.53 -11.79 3.05
CA SER A 185 -5.92 -12.88 3.95
C SER A 185 -6.22 -12.33 5.35
N GLU A 186 -6.95 -13.10 6.13
CA GLU A 186 -7.03 -12.89 7.58
C GLU A 186 -5.65 -12.75 8.19
N LYS A 187 -5.52 -11.97 9.26
CA LYS A 187 -4.25 -11.76 9.96
C LYS A 187 -3.17 -11.04 9.14
N ALA A 188 -3.58 -10.24 8.15
CA ALA A 188 -2.65 -9.37 7.43
C ALA A 188 -2.42 -8.01 8.14
N ASP A 189 -3.15 -7.75 9.20
CA ASP A 189 -3.19 -6.51 9.98
C ASP A 189 -1.84 -6.10 10.60
N HIS A 190 -0.95 -7.06 10.82
CA HIS A 190 0.41 -6.83 11.31
C HIS A 190 1.40 -6.37 10.22
N ARG A 191 0.98 -6.32 8.96
CA ARG A 191 1.89 -5.89 7.87
C ARG A 191 2.22 -4.41 8.01
N PRO A 192 3.49 -4.03 7.77
CA PRO A 192 3.95 -2.65 7.98
C PRO A 192 3.10 -1.58 7.30
N HIS A 193 2.69 -1.80 6.05
CA HIS A 193 1.86 -0.83 5.31
C HIS A 193 0.43 -0.71 5.84
N LEU A 194 -0.13 -1.74 6.49
CA LEU A 194 -1.44 -1.68 7.12
C LEU A 194 -1.36 -0.96 8.47
N ILE A 195 -0.33 -1.23 9.26
CA ILE A 195 -0.04 -0.50 10.50
C ILE A 195 0.13 0.98 10.20
N HIS A 196 0.93 1.30 9.19
CA HIS A 196 1.14 2.68 8.73
C HIS A 196 -0.17 3.35 8.30
N ALA A 197 -0.98 2.69 7.47
CA ALA A 197 -2.24 3.24 6.99
C ALA A 197 -3.23 3.52 8.13
N ARG A 198 -3.29 2.65 9.14
CA ARG A 198 -4.09 2.91 10.35
C ARG A 198 -3.58 4.11 11.12
N GLY A 199 -2.27 4.15 11.41
CA GLY A 199 -1.69 5.26 12.11
C GLY A 199 -1.92 6.60 11.40
N LEU A 200 -1.88 6.65 10.07
CA LEU A 200 -2.22 7.87 9.31
C LEU A 200 -3.67 8.31 9.54
N ILE A 201 -4.61 7.36 9.63
CA ILE A 201 -6.01 7.69 9.93
C ILE A 201 -6.11 8.21 11.36
N ASP A 202 -5.57 7.49 12.33
CA ASP A 202 -5.67 7.83 13.74
C ASP A 202 -5.03 9.19 14.05
N GLU A 203 -3.91 9.53 13.43
CA GLU A 203 -3.20 10.79 13.66
C GLU A 203 -3.74 11.98 12.85
N ARG A 204 -4.29 11.76 11.65
CA ARG A 204 -4.56 12.86 10.71
C ARG A 204 -6.00 13.00 10.28
N TRP A 205 -6.79 11.93 10.40
CA TRP A 205 -8.17 12.04 10.01
C TRP A 205 -8.95 12.88 11.03
N CYS A 206 -9.78 13.78 10.52
CA CYS A 206 -10.72 14.55 11.30
C CYS A 206 -12.04 14.70 10.55
N PRO A 207 -13.15 15.01 11.23
CA PRO A 207 -14.44 15.25 10.60
C PRO A 207 -14.38 16.33 9.53
N PRO A 208 -15.29 16.32 8.53
CA PRO A 208 -15.45 17.45 7.64
C PRO A 208 -15.80 18.73 8.43
N PRO A 209 -15.35 19.91 7.97
CA PRO A 209 -15.56 21.17 8.72
C PRO A 209 -17.02 21.60 8.74
N PHE A 210 -17.80 21.21 7.73
CA PHE A 210 -19.21 21.57 7.57
C PHE A 210 -20.04 20.34 7.26
N ASP A 211 -21.29 20.33 7.71
CA ASP A 211 -22.28 19.34 7.29
C ASP A 211 -22.77 19.64 5.86
N TRP A 212 -23.61 18.74 5.31
CA TRP A 212 -24.12 18.90 3.95
C TRP A 212 -25.06 20.09 3.78
N THR A 213 -25.59 20.67 4.87
CA THR A 213 -26.40 21.92 4.85
C THR A 213 -25.54 23.19 4.89
N GLY A 214 -24.21 23.05 4.97
CA GLY A 214 -23.26 24.15 5.08
C GLY A 214 -23.07 24.70 6.49
N LYS A 215 -23.63 24.06 7.53
CA LYS A 215 -23.41 24.44 8.91
C LYS A 215 -22.12 23.85 9.48
N PRO A 216 -21.41 24.55 10.37
CA PRO A 216 -20.23 24.01 11.02
C PRO A 216 -20.51 22.68 11.74
N MET A 217 -19.57 21.76 11.64
CA MET A 217 -19.63 20.46 12.31
C MET A 217 -19.19 20.61 13.77
N ASN A 218 -20.08 21.11 14.63
CA ASN A 218 -19.73 21.46 16.01
C ASN A 218 -19.84 20.30 17.00
N ASN A 219 -20.78 19.39 16.78
CA ASN A 219 -21.03 18.24 17.64
C ASN A 219 -21.21 16.99 16.77
N PRO A 220 -20.14 16.53 16.11
CA PRO A 220 -20.24 15.38 15.24
C PRO A 220 -20.60 14.11 16.01
N LYS A 221 -21.49 13.32 15.42
CA LYS A 221 -21.85 11.99 15.91
C LYS A 221 -21.34 10.94 14.94
N LEU A 222 -20.80 9.85 15.45
CA LEU A 222 -20.42 8.72 14.61
C LEU A 222 -21.66 7.89 14.27
N LEU A 223 -21.91 7.74 12.98
CA LEU A 223 -22.88 6.77 12.46
C LEU A 223 -22.12 5.47 12.14
N LEU A 224 -22.11 4.53 13.08
CA LEU A 224 -21.41 3.27 12.94
C LEU A 224 -22.21 2.30 12.07
N ILE A 225 -21.66 1.99 10.90
CA ILE A 225 -22.29 1.12 9.91
C ILE A 225 -21.80 -0.31 10.11
N SER A 226 -22.70 -1.20 10.50
CA SER A 226 -22.47 -2.64 10.52
C SER A 226 -23.26 -3.31 9.41
N GLY A 227 -22.69 -4.32 8.76
CA GLY A 227 -23.34 -4.99 7.63
C GLY A 227 -23.02 -4.36 6.26
N GLY A 228 -23.81 -4.75 5.25
CA GLY A 228 -23.53 -4.41 3.86
C GLY A 228 -22.37 -5.24 3.28
N VAL A 229 -22.05 -4.96 2.02
CA VAL A 229 -20.93 -5.60 1.30
C VAL A 229 -20.09 -4.54 0.60
N PRO A 230 -18.76 -4.71 0.54
CA PRO A 230 -17.91 -3.81 -0.22
C PRO A 230 -18.25 -3.82 -1.72
N PRO A 231 -18.16 -2.68 -2.41
CA PRO A 231 -17.88 -1.35 -1.87
C PRO A 231 -19.09 -0.79 -1.12
N TRP A 232 -18.89 -0.39 0.15
CA TRP A 232 -19.98 0.10 1.00
C TRP A 232 -20.62 1.38 0.49
N ARG A 233 -19.84 2.26 -0.14
CA ARG A 233 -20.39 3.47 -0.79
C ARG A 233 -21.46 3.17 -1.84
N ASP A 234 -21.49 1.94 -2.38
CA ASP A 234 -22.56 1.50 -3.30
C ASP A 234 -23.65 0.74 -2.56
N SER A 235 -23.27 -0.21 -1.69
CA SER A 235 -24.22 -1.11 -1.03
C SER A 235 -25.02 -0.47 0.10
N VAL A 236 -24.49 0.57 0.78
CA VAL A 236 -25.14 1.24 1.91
C VAL A 236 -25.41 2.73 1.68
N ARG A 237 -25.12 3.26 0.49
CA ARG A 237 -25.24 4.69 0.18
C ARG A 237 -26.62 5.26 0.48
N GLY A 238 -27.66 4.53 0.12
CA GLY A 238 -29.05 4.95 0.38
C GLY A 238 -29.36 5.09 1.87
N ASP A 239 -28.85 4.16 2.70
CA ASP A 239 -29.03 4.19 4.15
C ASP A 239 -28.27 5.35 4.77
N VAL A 240 -27.04 5.61 4.29
CA VAL A 240 -26.21 6.75 4.71
C VAL A 240 -26.91 8.07 4.36
N ILE A 241 -27.41 8.23 3.14
CA ILE A 241 -28.13 9.44 2.71
C ILE A 241 -29.37 9.68 3.58
N ARG A 242 -30.18 8.63 3.84
CA ARG A 242 -31.36 8.74 4.72
C ARG A 242 -30.99 9.19 6.16
N SER A 243 -29.88 8.66 6.68
CA SER A 243 -29.39 9.02 8.01
C SER A 243 -28.90 10.46 8.07
N LEU A 244 -28.10 10.89 7.08
CA LEU A 244 -27.59 12.26 6.97
C LEU A 244 -28.72 13.29 6.76
N ARG A 245 -29.78 12.91 6.04
CA ARG A 245 -30.96 13.76 5.90
C ARG A 245 -31.69 13.97 7.23
N ARG A 246 -31.75 12.92 8.07
CA ARG A 246 -32.36 12.98 9.40
C ARG A 246 -31.51 13.76 10.40
N ASP A 247 -30.21 13.53 10.40
CA ASP A 247 -29.24 14.23 11.24
C ASP A 247 -27.98 14.60 10.46
N PRO A 248 -27.87 15.87 10.00
CA PRO A 248 -26.72 16.34 9.23
C PRO A 248 -25.37 16.31 9.98
N GLN A 249 -25.38 16.24 11.32
CA GLN A 249 -24.15 16.19 12.13
C GLN A 249 -23.59 14.76 12.26
N CYS A 250 -24.18 13.79 11.58
CA CYS A 250 -23.67 12.42 11.54
C CYS A 250 -22.48 12.27 10.60
N ILE A 251 -21.51 11.47 11.02
CA ILE A 251 -20.33 11.07 10.24
C ILE A 251 -20.37 9.56 10.03
N PRO A 252 -20.54 9.09 8.80
CA PRO A 252 -20.59 7.67 8.51
C PRO A 252 -19.21 7.02 8.73
N VAL A 253 -19.18 5.92 9.49
CA VAL A 253 -17.99 5.13 9.78
C VAL A 253 -18.32 3.65 9.64
N ILE A 254 -17.55 2.95 8.85
CA ILE A 254 -17.71 1.51 8.62
C ILE A 254 -17.02 0.75 9.74
N LEU A 255 -17.73 -0.20 10.34
CA LEU A 255 -17.15 -1.14 11.31
C LEU A 255 -16.53 -2.32 10.56
N MET A 256 -15.23 -2.49 10.72
CA MET A 256 -14.45 -3.58 10.14
C MET A 256 -13.70 -4.33 11.22
N LYS A 257 -13.29 -5.57 10.93
CA LYS A 257 -12.40 -6.34 11.82
C LYS A 257 -11.09 -5.61 12.13
N ALA A 258 -10.61 -4.83 11.19
CA ALA A 258 -9.40 -4.03 11.32
C ALA A 258 -9.60 -2.71 12.10
N GLY A 259 -10.80 -2.44 12.60
CA GLY A 259 -11.14 -1.20 13.30
C GLY A 259 -12.22 -0.39 12.59
N ARG A 260 -12.26 0.89 12.91
CA ARG A 260 -13.21 1.86 12.34
C ARG A 260 -12.62 2.50 11.10
N LEU A 261 -13.33 2.46 9.98
CA LEU A 261 -12.93 3.13 8.74
C LEU A 261 -13.92 4.25 8.42
N PRO A 262 -13.49 5.52 8.36
CA PRO A 262 -14.32 6.59 7.86
C PRO A 262 -14.86 6.28 6.47
N PHE A 263 -16.15 6.51 6.25
CA PHE A 263 -16.81 6.23 4.97
C PHE A 263 -16.20 7.01 3.80
N ASP A 264 -15.67 8.18 4.09
CA ASP A 264 -14.95 9.02 3.13
C ASP A 264 -13.54 8.49 2.75
N LEU A 265 -13.07 7.45 3.42
CA LEU A 265 -11.81 6.76 3.10
C LEU A 265 -12.02 5.30 2.70
N GLU A 266 -13.25 4.89 2.43
CA GLU A 266 -13.60 3.50 2.15
C GLU A 266 -12.79 2.87 1.01
N ASP A 267 -12.53 3.62 -0.05
CA ASP A 267 -11.77 3.16 -1.21
C ASP A 267 -10.25 3.31 -1.06
N TRP A 268 -9.78 3.71 0.13
CA TRP A 268 -8.36 3.87 0.38
C TRP A 268 -7.67 2.52 0.59
N SER A 269 -6.95 2.06 -0.45
CA SER A 269 -6.01 0.95 -0.31
C SER A 269 -4.84 1.38 0.62
N PRO A 270 -4.35 0.51 1.51
CA PRO A 270 -4.65 -0.92 1.56
C PRO A 270 -5.82 -1.30 2.47
N LEU A 271 -6.50 -0.35 3.12
CA LEU A 271 -7.52 -0.65 4.12
C LEU A 271 -8.80 -1.24 3.52
N CYS A 272 -9.22 -0.75 2.35
CA CYS A 272 -10.45 -1.18 1.70
C CYS A 272 -10.55 -2.69 1.42
N HIS A 273 -9.44 -3.43 1.49
CA HIS A 273 -9.40 -4.85 1.14
C HIS A 273 -9.36 -5.81 2.33
N ILE A 274 -9.17 -5.29 3.53
CA ILE A 274 -9.37 -6.05 4.77
C ILE A 274 -10.85 -6.44 4.92
N GLN A 275 -11.68 -5.83 4.14
CA GLN A 275 -13.13 -5.96 4.05
C GLN A 275 -13.62 -7.33 3.57
N SER A 276 -12.79 -8.12 2.91
CA SER A 276 -13.20 -9.41 2.36
C SER A 276 -13.23 -10.55 3.40
N VAL A 277 -13.05 -10.21 4.67
CA VAL A 277 -12.94 -11.17 5.77
C VAL A 277 -14.11 -11.03 6.73
N SER A 278 -14.60 -12.15 7.25
CA SER A 278 -15.73 -12.23 8.20
C SER A 278 -15.55 -11.31 9.40
N PHE A 279 -16.59 -10.55 9.74
CA PHE A 279 -16.56 -9.45 10.68
C PHE A 279 -16.85 -9.86 12.11
N GLU A 280 -15.88 -9.63 12.98
CA GLU A 280 -16.14 -9.19 14.35
C GLU A 280 -15.64 -7.74 14.44
N PRO A 281 -16.49 -6.76 14.77
CA PRO A 281 -16.07 -5.36 14.79
C PRO A 281 -15.03 -5.16 15.90
N ASP A 282 -13.82 -4.79 15.53
CA ASP A 282 -12.84 -4.29 16.47
C ASP A 282 -13.14 -2.81 16.76
N MET A 283 -13.51 -2.52 18.00
CA MET A 283 -13.85 -1.18 18.47
C MET A 283 -12.64 -0.39 19.00
N SER A 284 -11.42 -0.93 18.81
CA SER A 284 -10.20 -0.42 19.45
C SER A 284 -9.55 0.81 18.78
N SER A 285 -10.10 1.33 17.66
CA SER A 285 -9.55 2.55 17.08
C SER A 285 -10.11 3.80 17.76
N ASP A 286 -9.23 4.71 18.14
CA ASP A 286 -9.53 5.95 18.90
C ASP A 286 -10.22 7.06 18.09
N LEU A 287 -10.78 6.74 16.92
CA LEU A 287 -11.48 7.67 16.05
C LEU A 287 -12.55 8.43 16.86
N MET A 288 -12.24 9.65 17.22
CA MET A 288 -13.09 10.53 18.01
C MET A 288 -13.57 9.89 19.33
N ASP A 289 -12.62 9.51 20.19
CA ASP A 289 -12.92 8.97 21.51
C ASP A 289 -13.90 9.91 22.27
N GLY A 290 -14.95 9.30 22.83
CA GLY A 290 -16.01 10.04 23.53
C GLY A 290 -17.09 10.70 22.65
N ALA A 291 -17.04 10.55 21.31
CA ALA A 291 -18.13 11.04 20.47
C ALA A 291 -19.42 10.23 20.69
N LEU A 292 -20.56 10.90 20.60
CA LEU A 292 -21.86 10.24 20.57
C LEU A 292 -21.93 9.31 19.34
N THR A 293 -22.42 8.09 19.54
CA THR A 293 -22.48 7.08 18.48
C THR A 293 -23.92 6.66 18.24
N GLU A 294 -24.29 6.56 16.95
CA GLU A 294 -25.52 5.89 16.50
C GLU A 294 -25.12 4.65 15.69
N TYR A 295 -25.92 3.58 15.79
CA TYR A 295 -25.67 2.35 15.06
C TYR A 295 -26.64 2.21 13.88
N LEU A 296 -26.10 1.90 12.71
CA LEU A 296 -26.84 1.59 11.51
C LEU A 296 -26.57 0.12 11.13
N ASP A 297 -27.53 -0.75 11.43
CA ASP A 297 -27.46 -2.16 11.00
C ASP A 297 -28.11 -2.29 9.62
N VAL A 298 -27.29 -2.52 8.60
CA VAL A 298 -27.74 -2.67 7.22
C VAL A 298 -28.09 -4.13 6.94
N LYS A 299 -29.38 -4.42 6.96
CA LYS A 299 -29.92 -5.77 6.69
C LYS A 299 -30.16 -6.00 5.20
N GLY A 300 -29.10 -6.04 4.41
CA GLY A 300 -29.17 -6.37 2.99
C GLY A 300 -29.34 -5.17 2.05
N SER A 301 -28.76 -5.31 0.86
CA SER A 301 -28.78 -4.29 -0.18
C SER A 301 -30.18 -4.14 -0.78
N SER A 302 -30.89 -3.10 -0.46
CA SER A 302 -31.87 -2.56 -1.38
C SER A 302 -31.17 -1.50 -2.23
N LEU A 303 -30.85 -1.84 -3.45
CA LEU A 303 -30.64 -0.87 -4.53
C LEU A 303 -31.99 -0.16 -4.74
N GLU A 304 -32.33 0.78 -3.87
CA GLU A 304 -33.41 1.70 -4.17
C GLU A 304 -32.88 2.69 -5.21
N GLU A 305 -33.60 2.79 -6.32
CA GLU A 305 -33.36 3.78 -7.36
C GLU A 305 -33.22 5.17 -6.75
N ALA A 306 -32.18 5.87 -7.20
CA ALA A 306 -31.88 7.21 -6.76
C ALA A 306 -33.09 8.13 -6.96
N SER A 307 -33.72 8.54 -5.88
CA SER A 307 -34.68 9.64 -5.94
C SER A 307 -33.88 10.91 -6.32
N SER A 308 -34.40 11.65 -7.31
CA SER A 308 -33.79 12.93 -7.74
C SER A 308 -34.25 14.07 -6.83
N ASP A 309 -34.10 13.90 -5.51
CA ASP A 309 -34.36 14.94 -4.53
C ASP A 309 -33.14 15.85 -4.40
N LYS A 310 -33.36 17.16 -4.32
CA LYS A 310 -32.28 18.17 -4.18
C LYS A 310 -31.38 17.90 -2.98
N ASP A 311 -31.94 17.38 -1.90
CA ASP A 311 -31.19 17.05 -0.69
C ASP A 311 -30.27 15.84 -0.95
N ASP A 312 -30.73 14.84 -1.70
CA ASP A 312 -29.90 13.68 -2.05
C ASP A 312 -28.71 14.07 -2.92
N ASP A 313 -28.90 14.97 -3.88
CA ASP A 313 -27.81 15.47 -4.73
C ASP A 313 -26.82 16.33 -3.91
N ALA A 314 -27.32 17.16 -3.00
CA ALA A 314 -26.48 17.94 -2.09
C ALA A 314 -25.66 17.04 -1.16
N ILE A 315 -26.28 15.99 -0.59
CA ILE A 315 -25.59 15.02 0.27
C ILE A 315 -24.54 14.24 -0.53
N ARG A 316 -24.84 13.80 -1.75
CA ARG A 316 -23.89 13.11 -2.63
C ARG A 316 -22.66 13.99 -2.92
N THR A 317 -22.90 15.23 -3.34
CA THR A 317 -21.83 16.20 -3.60
C THR A 317 -20.98 16.44 -2.36
N TRP A 318 -21.62 16.55 -1.20
CA TRP A 318 -20.94 16.69 0.07
C TRP A 318 -20.10 15.46 0.43
N LEU A 319 -20.62 14.24 0.23
CA LEU A 319 -19.86 12.98 0.46
C LEU A 319 -18.64 12.91 -0.44
N GLU A 320 -18.74 13.28 -1.71
CA GLU A 320 -17.61 13.30 -2.65
C GLU A 320 -16.56 14.33 -2.23
N ARG A 321 -17.00 15.54 -1.86
CA ARG A 321 -16.09 16.58 -1.36
C ARG A 321 -15.43 16.17 -0.04
N SER A 322 -16.19 15.56 0.86
CA SER A 322 -15.68 15.00 2.12
C SER A 322 -14.61 13.95 1.85
N GLN A 323 -14.85 13.04 0.92
CA GLN A 323 -13.88 12.02 0.52
C GLN A 323 -12.56 12.62 0.04
N ILE A 324 -12.59 13.61 -0.83
CA ILE A 324 -11.38 14.23 -1.36
C ILE A 324 -10.64 14.99 -0.25
N SER A 325 -11.35 15.78 0.57
CA SER A 325 -10.73 16.53 1.67
C SER A 325 -10.10 15.60 2.71
N ALA A 326 -10.73 14.47 3.02
CA ALA A 326 -10.18 13.46 3.92
C ALA A 326 -8.90 12.84 3.36
N LYS A 327 -8.88 12.49 2.08
CA LYS A 327 -7.69 11.96 1.42
C LYS A 327 -6.55 12.98 1.42
N CYS A 328 -6.81 14.24 1.12
CA CYS A 328 -5.81 15.31 1.21
C CYS A 328 -5.28 15.47 2.64
N SER A 329 -6.14 15.45 3.64
CA SER A 329 -5.74 15.57 5.04
C SER A 329 -4.85 14.41 5.47
N VAL A 330 -5.27 13.20 5.21
CA VAL A 330 -4.55 11.99 5.66
C VAL A 330 -3.27 11.78 4.87
N LEU A 331 -3.29 11.89 3.55
CA LEU A 331 -2.14 11.57 2.70
C LEU A 331 -1.10 12.70 2.64
N LEU A 332 -1.55 13.94 2.54
CA LEU A 332 -0.67 15.10 2.40
C LEU A 332 -0.33 15.75 3.75
N GLY A 333 -0.96 15.31 4.85
CA GLY A 333 -0.84 15.97 6.15
C GLY A 333 -1.37 17.40 6.12
N MET A 334 -2.36 17.70 5.28
CA MET A 334 -2.99 19.00 5.14
C MET A 334 -4.12 19.12 6.16
N GLU A 335 -4.29 20.30 6.78
CA GLU A 335 -5.49 20.53 7.60
C GLU A 335 -6.76 20.40 6.74
N ARG A 336 -7.76 19.66 7.24
CA ARG A 336 -8.96 19.35 6.46
C ARG A 336 -9.76 20.59 6.06
N ASN A 337 -9.78 21.63 6.90
CA ASN A 337 -10.40 22.90 6.55
C ASN A 337 -9.73 23.51 5.30
N LYS A 338 -8.39 23.56 5.28
CA LYS A 338 -7.63 24.04 4.13
C LYS A 338 -7.84 23.15 2.89
N ALA A 339 -7.89 21.84 3.07
CA ALA A 339 -8.21 20.92 1.99
C ALA A 339 -9.63 21.15 1.44
N TRP A 340 -10.58 21.47 2.30
CA TRP A 340 -11.95 21.78 1.92
C TRP A 340 -12.07 23.08 1.13
N GLU A 341 -11.38 24.13 1.58
CA GLU A 341 -11.29 25.43 0.89
C GLU A 341 -10.55 25.28 -0.46
N TRP A 342 -9.44 24.56 -0.44
CA TRP A 342 -8.63 24.29 -1.63
C TRP A 342 -9.41 23.59 -2.75
N LEU A 343 -10.39 22.76 -2.42
CA LEU A 343 -11.28 22.10 -3.37
C LEU A 343 -12.32 23.05 -4.01
N GLU A 344 -12.50 24.26 -3.46
CA GLU A 344 -13.37 25.28 -4.03
C GLU A 344 -12.78 25.83 -5.33
N GLY A 345 -13.49 25.58 -6.44
CA GLY A 345 -13.07 26.06 -7.77
C GLY A 345 -11.95 25.25 -8.42
N MET A 346 -11.45 24.18 -7.80
CA MET A 346 -10.49 23.29 -8.46
C MET A 346 -11.11 22.53 -9.61
N THR A 347 -10.35 22.41 -10.70
CA THR A 347 -10.74 21.66 -11.88
C THR A 347 -9.61 20.75 -12.32
N VAL A 348 -9.94 19.67 -13.01
CA VAL A 348 -8.96 18.72 -13.54
C VAL A 348 -9.07 18.59 -15.04
N GLN A 349 -7.93 18.42 -15.69
CA GLN A 349 -7.85 17.98 -17.07
C GLN A 349 -7.50 16.50 -17.10
N ARG A 350 -8.30 15.70 -17.80
CA ARG A 350 -8.08 14.26 -17.95
C ARG A 350 -7.50 13.90 -19.30
N SER A 351 -6.80 12.79 -19.34
CA SER A 351 -6.37 12.15 -20.59
C SER A 351 -7.55 11.39 -21.23
N SER A 352 -7.40 11.00 -22.48
CA SER A 352 -8.35 10.11 -23.17
C SER A 352 -8.58 8.76 -22.46
N THR A 353 -7.71 8.39 -21.51
CA THR A 353 -7.83 7.19 -20.68
C THR A 353 -8.43 7.46 -19.30
N GLY A 354 -8.98 8.67 -19.07
CA GLY A 354 -9.61 9.08 -17.80
C GLY A 354 -8.64 9.44 -16.67
N ARG A 355 -7.32 9.40 -16.89
CA ARG A 355 -6.34 9.75 -15.85
C ARG A 355 -6.16 11.27 -15.76
N ILE A 356 -6.02 11.78 -14.53
CA ILE A 356 -5.68 13.20 -14.32
C ILE A 356 -4.38 13.53 -15.03
N LYS A 357 -4.43 14.59 -15.84
CA LYS A 357 -3.29 15.15 -16.56
C LYS A 357 -2.78 16.42 -15.88
N ASN A 358 -3.67 17.30 -15.51
CA ASN A 358 -3.37 18.56 -14.82
C ASN A 358 -4.47 18.88 -13.80
N VAL A 359 -4.12 19.65 -12.78
CA VAL A 359 -5.05 20.23 -11.80
C VAL A 359 -4.87 21.74 -11.79
N PHE A 360 -5.96 22.48 -11.83
CA PHE A 360 -5.99 23.94 -11.82
C PHE A 360 -6.76 24.43 -10.60
N ASP A 361 -6.36 25.56 -10.04
CA ASP A 361 -7.13 26.27 -9.00
C ASP A 361 -8.30 27.08 -9.61
N ALA A 362 -9.00 27.84 -8.76
CA ALA A 362 -10.12 28.68 -9.16
C ALA A 362 -9.73 29.78 -10.15
N ASP A 363 -8.49 30.22 -10.14
CA ASP A 363 -7.94 31.24 -11.06
C ASP A 363 -7.38 30.64 -12.35
N GLY A 364 -7.49 29.33 -12.53
CA GLY A 364 -6.97 28.60 -13.68
C GLY A 364 -5.45 28.42 -13.64
N VAL A 365 -4.82 28.66 -12.49
CA VAL A 365 -3.38 28.46 -12.32
C VAL A 365 -3.10 26.97 -12.10
N HIS A 366 -2.09 26.48 -12.78
CA HIS A 366 -1.67 25.09 -12.71
C HIS A 366 -1.06 24.75 -11.35
N VAL A 367 -1.75 23.92 -10.58
CA VAL A 367 -1.35 23.57 -9.19
C VAL A 367 -0.52 22.30 -9.12
N LEU A 368 -0.87 21.31 -9.92
CA LEU A 368 -0.21 20.00 -9.94
C LEU A 368 -0.01 19.50 -11.37
N SER A 369 1.22 19.15 -11.69
CA SER A 369 1.54 18.41 -12.92
C SER A 369 2.05 17.02 -12.61
N PRO A 370 1.53 15.98 -13.24
CA PRO A 370 2.11 14.64 -13.15
C PRO A 370 3.45 14.53 -13.91
N ARG A 371 3.91 15.57 -14.59
CA ARG A 371 5.19 15.58 -15.30
C ARG A 371 6.30 16.13 -14.41
N LEU A 372 7.22 15.27 -14.06
CA LEU A 372 8.41 15.53 -13.25
C LEU A 372 9.40 16.55 -13.83
N ASN A 373 9.20 17.05 -15.06
CA ASN A 373 10.26 17.72 -15.82
C ASN A 373 10.15 19.25 -15.88
N ASP A 374 9.11 19.86 -15.34
CA ASP A 374 8.85 21.30 -15.58
C ASP A 374 9.08 22.21 -14.36
N GLY A 375 9.95 21.81 -13.42
CA GLY A 375 10.29 22.66 -12.26
C GLY A 375 9.13 22.86 -11.26
N GLY A 376 7.98 22.29 -11.54
CA GLY A 376 6.87 22.13 -10.60
C GLY A 376 7.22 21.09 -9.56
N LEU A 377 6.54 21.10 -8.43
CA LEU A 377 6.65 20.16 -7.33
C LEU A 377 7.05 18.79 -7.84
N SER A 378 8.28 18.36 -7.51
CA SER A 378 8.70 16.98 -7.63
C SER A 378 7.60 16.17 -6.97
N LEU A 379 6.80 15.48 -7.78
CA LEU A 379 5.83 14.55 -7.25
C LEU A 379 6.63 13.47 -6.53
N THR A 380 6.83 13.68 -5.25
CA THR A 380 7.13 12.59 -4.34
C THR A 380 6.10 11.50 -4.60
N THR A 381 6.41 10.28 -4.28
CA THR A 381 5.46 9.16 -4.35
C THR A 381 4.13 9.54 -3.70
N SER A 382 4.17 10.32 -2.61
CA SER A 382 3.02 10.92 -1.93
C SER A 382 2.19 11.85 -2.84
N GLY A 383 2.84 12.67 -3.67
CA GLY A 383 2.13 13.54 -4.62
C GLY A 383 1.45 12.77 -5.75
N ALA A 384 2.07 11.70 -6.25
CA ALA A 384 1.44 10.81 -7.24
C ALA A 384 0.25 10.05 -6.63
N ILE A 385 0.35 9.67 -5.36
CA ILE A 385 -0.72 9.05 -4.58
C ILE A 385 -1.87 10.04 -4.37
N ALA A 386 -1.55 11.28 -4.01
CA ALA A 386 -2.54 12.34 -3.82
C ALA A 386 -3.30 12.63 -5.11
N LEU A 387 -2.61 12.73 -6.25
CA LEU A 387 -3.26 12.85 -7.56
C LEU A 387 -4.20 11.68 -7.86
N HIS A 388 -3.80 10.46 -7.51
CA HIS A 388 -4.65 9.29 -7.68
C HIS A 388 -5.86 9.31 -6.73
N ALA A 389 -5.70 9.84 -5.52
CA ALA A 389 -6.78 10.03 -4.57
C ALA A 389 -7.75 11.15 -5.00
N LEU A 390 -7.25 12.19 -5.65
CA LEU A 390 -8.05 13.27 -6.23
C LEU A 390 -8.79 12.84 -7.52
N ASP A 391 -8.40 11.72 -8.11
CA ASP A 391 -8.90 11.29 -9.43
C ASP A 391 -10.41 10.99 -9.46
N ALA A 392 -11.04 10.80 -8.32
CA ALA A 392 -12.41 10.31 -8.24
C ALA A 392 -13.49 11.40 -8.12
N GLY A 393 -13.16 12.69 -7.95
CA GLY A 393 -14.20 13.64 -7.57
C GLY A 393 -14.01 15.11 -7.95
N LEU A 394 -12.99 15.48 -8.72
CA LEU A 394 -12.85 16.88 -9.17
C LEU A 394 -13.56 17.12 -10.51
N PRO A 395 -14.21 18.28 -10.69
CA PRO A 395 -14.88 18.62 -11.95
C PRO A 395 -13.88 18.75 -13.11
N GLU A 396 -14.29 18.30 -14.29
CA GLU A 396 -13.46 18.38 -15.49
C GLU A 396 -13.48 19.77 -16.12
N VAL A 397 -12.34 20.20 -16.63
CA VAL A 397 -12.23 21.32 -17.57
C VAL A 397 -12.60 20.79 -18.95
N VAL A 398 -13.63 21.35 -19.56
CA VAL A 398 -14.07 21.05 -20.93
C VAL A 398 -13.10 21.62 -21.97
#